data_a0b1d704ac4de982e13741ffb884da7b
#
_entry.id   a0b1d704ac4de982e13741ffb884da7b
#
_cell.length_a   1.000
_cell.length_b   1.000
_cell.length_c   1.000
_cell.angle_alpha   90.00
_cell.angle_beta   90.00
_cell.angle_gamma   90.00
#
_symmetry.space_group_name_H-M   'P 1'
#
loop_
_entity.id
_entity.type
_entity.pdbx_description
1 polymer ?
#
loop_
_entity_poly.entity_id
_entity_poly.type
_entity_poly.pdbx_seq_one_letter_code
_entity_poly.pdbx_strand_id
1 'polypeptide(L)'
;NPAVGGVAKGQIVREIDALGGMMGRVTDRSAIQFRMLNRSKGAAMWSPRAQCDRMKFSQYWREVLENTPNLHMWQDIATELIVEEGKAVGVKTQMNATFLAKSVIITAGTFLNGLMHIGKVQIEGGRVAEPAAKGLTESITKHGITAGRMKTGTPARLDARTINFDALEMQEGDSKPCKFSYDTDIEAVKQQMPCFMVYTSKRVHDILRTGFERSPLFNGTISGIGPRYCPSIETKIVTFEDKPQHQLFVEPEGASTQEFYLNGFSSSL
;
A
#
# COMPACT_ATOMS: atom_id res chain seq x y z
N ASN A 1 -1.97 3.76 2.16
CA ASN A 1 -3.32 4.01 1.69
C ASN A 1 -4.23 2.84 2.12
N PRO A 2 -5.29 3.09 2.86
CA PRO A 2 -6.27 2.07 3.27
C PRO A 2 -7.24 1.70 2.12
N ALA A 3 -6.80 1.69 0.89
CA ALA A 3 -7.59 1.27 -0.25
C ALA A 3 -7.19 -0.13 -0.72
N VAL A 4 -8.19 -0.93 -1.04
CA VAL A 4 -8.04 -2.28 -1.59
C VAL A 4 -8.57 -2.31 -3.02
N GLY A 5 -7.89 -3.05 -3.89
CA GLY A 5 -8.28 -3.20 -5.28
C GLY A 5 -7.82 -2.05 -6.18
N GLY A 6 -8.67 -1.65 -7.10
CA GLY A 6 -8.34 -0.76 -8.21
C GLY A 6 -7.87 -1.52 -9.44
N VAL A 7 -7.36 -0.80 -10.42
CA VAL A 7 -6.98 -1.35 -11.74
C VAL A 7 -5.96 -2.49 -11.58
N ALA A 8 -6.24 -3.62 -12.19
CA ALA A 8 -5.51 -4.90 -12.15
C ALA A 8 -5.41 -5.56 -10.75
N LYS A 9 -5.77 -4.89 -9.68
CA LYS A 9 -5.65 -5.41 -8.30
C LYS A 9 -7.00 -5.92 -7.78
N GLY A 10 -8.10 -5.26 -8.14
CA GLY A 10 -9.44 -5.63 -7.68
C GLY A 10 -9.86 -7.01 -8.17
N GLN A 11 -9.48 -7.37 -9.39
CA GLN A 11 -9.72 -8.71 -9.95
C GLN A 11 -9.00 -9.78 -9.12
N ILE A 12 -7.73 -9.55 -8.78
CA ILE A 12 -6.92 -10.49 -7.97
C ILE A 12 -7.55 -10.70 -6.58
N VAL A 13 -8.07 -9.65 -5.95
CA VAL A 13 -8.77 -9.78 -4.65
C VAL A 13 -9.98 -10.70 -4.77
N ARG A 14 -10.73 -10.61 -5.86
CA ARG A 14 -11.87 -11.50 -6.11
C ARG A 14 -11.46 -12.93 -6.41
N GLU A 15 -10.36 -13.14 -7.12
CA GLU A 15 -9.78 -14.47 -7.35
C GLU A 15 -9.31 -15.11 -6.04
N ILE A 16 -8.67 -14.33 -5.17
CA ILE A 16 -8.27 -14.78 -3.83
C ILE A 16 -9.50 -15.17 -3.00
N ASP A 17 -10.57 -14.39 -3.05
CA ASP A 17 -11.82 -14.68 -2.33
C ASP A 17 -12.47 -15.98 -2.84
N ALA A 18 -12.51 -16.18 -4.17
CA ALA A 18 -13.03 -17.40 -4.78
C ALA A 18 -12.26 -18.67 -4.37
N LEU A 19 -10.98 -18.52 -4.01
CA LEU A 19 -10.14 -19.59 -3.45
C LEU A 19 -10.27 -19.75 -1.93
N GLY A 20 -11.17 -19.01 -1.28
CA GLY A 20 -11.38 -19.04 0.17
C GLY A 20 -10.49 -18.08 0.96
N GLY A 21 -9.76 -17.18 0.30
CA GLY A 21 -8.94 -16.18 0.98
C GLY A 21 -9.76 -15.07 1.61
N MET A 22 -9.23 -14.45 2.65
CA MET A 22 -9.98 -13.52 3.52
C MET A 22 -9.92 -12.06 3.09
N MET A 23 -9.09 -11.72 2.09
CA MET A 23 -8.86 -10.32 1.68
C MET A 23 -10.15 -9.60 1.25
N GLY A 24 -10.99 -10.25 0.46
CA GLY A 24 -12.29 -9.72 0.03
C GLY A 24 -13.22 -9.49 1.22
N ARG A 25 -13.35 -10.47 2.10
CA ARG A 25 -14.22 -10.44 3.28
C ARG A 25 -13.83 -9.30 4.25
N VAL A 26 -12.56 -9.20 4.60
CA VAL A 26 -12.05 -8.14 5.49
C VAL A 26 -12.22 -6.76 4.87
N THR A 27 -12.01 -6.67 3.55
CA THR A 27 -12.22 -5.42 2.80
C THR A 27 -13.67 -4.96 2.90
N ASP A 28 -14.63 -5.82 2.60
CA ASP A 28 -16.05 -5.46 2.60
C ASP A 28 -16.54 -5.08 4.00
N ARG A 29 -16.09 -5.76 5.04
CA ARG A 29 -16.43 -5.43 6.45
C ARG A 29 -15.85 -4.10 6.92
N SER A 30 -14.75 -3.65 6.35
CA SER A 30 -14.07 -2.40 6.71
C SER A 30 -14.28 -1.27 5.71
N ALA A 31 -14.98 -1.52 4.60
CA ALA A 31 -15.18 -0.54 3.54
C ALA A 31 -15.97 0.68 4.03
N ILE A 32 -15.49 1.86 3.68
CA ILE A 32 -16.15 3.14 3.89
C ILE A 32 -16.54 3.81 2.56
N GLN A 33 -16.04 3.30 1.44
CA GLN A 33 -16.50 3.68 0.09
C GLN A 33 -16.20 2.54 -0.88
N PHE A 34 -17.07 2.34 -1.86
CA PHE A 34 -16.85 1.40 -2.96
C PHE A 34 -17.06 2.07 -4.32
N ARG A 35 -16.18 1.78 -5.26
CA ARG A 35 -16.30 2.21 -6.65
C ARG A 35 -15.86 1.13 -7.61
N MET A 36 -16.62 0.94 -8.68
CA MET A 36 -16.21 0.15 -9.83
C MET A 36 -15.50 1.05 -10.83
N LEU A 37 -14.18 0.94 -10.94
CA LEU A 37 -13.37 1.73 -11.86
C LEU A 37 -13.45 1.18 -13.28
N ASN A 38 -13.14 2.01 -14.27
CA ASN A 38 -13.06 1.65 -15.70
C ASN A 38 -14.37 1.11 -16.31
N ARG A 39 -15.54 1.52 -15.80
CA ARG A 39 -16.84 1.08 -16.36
C ARG A 39 -16.97 1.38 -17.85
N SER A 40 -16.45 2.52 -18.33
CA SER A 40 -16.47 2.92 -19.73
C SER A 40 -15.59 2.09 -20.66
N LYS A 41 -14.69 1.25 -20.10
CA LYS A 41 -13.73 0.44 -20.87
C LYS A 41 -14.19 -1.00 -21.12
N GLY A 42 -15.44 -1.33 -20.76
CA GLY A 42 -16.00 -2.66 -20.90
C GLY A 42 -15.76 -3.56 -19.67
N ALA A 43 -16.56 -4.61 -19.56
CA ALA A 43 -16.66 -5.47 -18.37
C ALA A 43 -15.32 -6.14 -17.98
N ALA A 44 -14.49 -6.51 -18.96
CA ALA A 44 -13.17 -7.11 -18.71
C ALA A 44 -12.20 -6.15 -18.00
N MET A 45 -12.44 -4.84 -18.09
CA MET A 45 -11.61 -3.82 -17.46
C MET A 45 -12.20 -3.28 -16.14
N TRP A 46 -13.38 -3.72 -15.77
CA TRP A 46 -13.99 -3.31 -14.51
C TRP A 46 -13.12 -3.71 -13.33
N SER A 47 -12.81 -2.75 -12.51
CA SER A 47 -11.84 -2.91 -11.44
C SER A 47 -12.44 -2.42 -10.13
N PRO A 48 -12.92 -3.34 -9.27
CA PRO A 48 -13.47 -2.96 -7.98
C PRO A 48 -12.38 -2.33 -7.09
N ARG A 49 -12.76 -1.26 -6.39
CA ARG A 49 -11.94 -0.55 -5.42
C ARG A 49 -12.77 -0.19 -4.20
N ALA A 50 -12.28 -0.50 -3.02
CA ALA A 50 -12.82 -0.03 -1.78
C ALA A 50 -11.83 0.87 -1.04
N GLN A 51 -12.33 1.97 -0.49
CA GLN A 51 -11.65 2.70 0.57
C GLN A 51 -12.08 2.06 1.88
N CYS A 52 -11.12 1.74 2.75
CA CYS A 52 -11.38 1.05 4.00
C CYS A 52 -11.07 1.95 5.20
N ASP A 53 -11.76 1.74 6.29
CA ASP A 53 -11.33 2.24 7.59
C ASP A 53 -10.08 1.46 8.02
N ARG A 54 -8.95 2.16 8.13
CA ARG A 54 -7.64 1.56 8.40
C ARG A 54 -7.60 0.81 9.74
N MET A 55 -8.24 1.36 10.76
CA MET A 55 -8.25 0.73 12.08
C MET A 55 -9.11 -0.53 12.07
N LYS A 56 -10.32 -0.45 11.52
CA LYS A 56 -11.21 -1.61 11.39
C LYS A 56 -10.62 -2.69 10.51
N PHE A 57 -9.96 -2.32 9.40
CA PHE A 57 -9.27 -3.27 8.51
C PHE A 57 -8.22 -4.07 9.27
N SER A 58 -7.38 -3.40 10.07
CA SER A 58 -6.37 -4.05 10.89
C SER A 58 -6.98 -4.94 11.97
N GLN A 59 -8.03 -4.46 12.64
CA GLN A 59 -8.75 -5.21 13.66
C GLN A 59 -9.39 -6.49 13.09
N TYR A 60 -10.10 -6.40 11.98
CA TYR A 60 -10.74 -7.57 11.35
C TYR A 60 -9.73 -8.59 10.86
N TRP A 61 -8.57 -8.16 10.34
CA TRP A 61 -7.48 -9.08 10.03
C TRP A 61 -6.98 -9.79 11.28
N ARG A 62 -6.83 -9.08 12.38
CA ARG A 62 -6.40 -9.66 13.65
C ARG A 62 -7.39 -10.73 14.12
N GLU A 63 -8.69 -10.41 14.09
CA GLU A 63 -9.76 -11.35 14.44
C GLU A 63 -9.72 -12.61 13.58
N VAL A 64 -9.57 -12.45 12.26
CA VAL A 64 -9.49 -13.58 11.32
C VAL A 64 -8.28 -14.46 11.63
N LEU A 65 -7.12 -13.88 11.82
CA LEU A 65 -5.89 -14.64 12.08
C LEU A 65 -5.95 -15.39 13.39
N GLU A 66 -6.42 -14.75 14.47
CA GLU A 66 -6.52 -15.39 15.79
C GLU A 66 -7.56 -16.52 15.83
N ASN A 67 -8.60 -16.45 15.00
CA ASN A 67 -9.63 -17.48 14.92
C ASN A 67 -9.37 -18.53 13.83
N THR A 68 -8.25 -18.46 13.11
CA THR A 68 -7.91 -19.47 12.09
C THR A 68 -7.31 -20.70 12.77
N PRO A 69 -7.93 -21.89 12.64
CA PRO A 69 -7.40 -23.11 13.24
C PRO A 69 -5.98 -23.44 12.75
N ASN A 70 -5.14 -23.91 13.67
CA ASN A 70 -3.74 -24.28 13.41
C ASN A 70 -2.84 -23.16 12.90
N LEU A 71 -3.25 -21.89 13.07
CA LEU A 71 -2.43 -20.73 12.79
C LEU A 71 -1.87 -20.16 14.11
N HIS A 72 -0.55 -20.05 14.19
CA HIS A 72 0.14 -19.45 15.33
C HIS A 72 0.82 -18.16 14.85
N MET A 73 0.65 -17.08 15.60
CA MET A 73 1.30 -15.80 15.33
C MET A 73 2.48 -15.59 16.28
N TRP A 74 3.59 -15.14 15.70
CA TRP A 74 4.78 -14.78 16.46
C TRP A 74 5.28 -13.42 15.99
N GLN A 75 5.50 -12.50 16.91
CA GLN A 75 5.97 -11.15 16.61
C GLN A 75 7.48 -11.05 16.85
N ASP A 76 8.24 -11.10 15.75
CA ASP A 76 9.70 -10.97 15.77
C ASP A 76 10.19 -10.66 14.35
N ILE A 77 11.49 -10.38 14.20
CA ILE A 77 12.13 -10.13 12.92
C ILE A 77 12.84 -11.40 12.46
N ALA A 78 12.44 -11.93 11.30
CA ALA A 78 13.17 -13.03 10.66
C ALA A 78 14.49 -12.50 10.09
N THR A 79 15.60 -13.15 10.47
CA THR A 79 16.96 -12.74 10.11
C THR A 79 17.67 -13.73 9.19
N GLU A 80 17.24 -15.00 9.18
CA GLU A 80 17.92 -16.06 8.44
C GLU A 80 16.92 -17.10 7.91
N LEU A 81 17.13 -17.54 6.68
CA LEU A 81 16.50 -18.72 6.11
C LEU A 81 17.37 -19.95 6.41
N ILE A 82 16.80 -20.94 7.05
CA ILE A 82 17.51 -22.20 7.32
C ILE A 82 17.35 -23.12 6.11
N VAL A 83 18.49 -23.55 5.55
CA VAL A 83 18.53 -24.42 4.39
C VAL A 83 19.39 -25.63 4.70
N GLU A 84 18.84 -26.84 4.51
CA GLU A 84 19.52 -28.13 4.65
C GLU A 84 19.38 -28.90 3.35
N GLU A 85 20.46 -29.44 2.83
CA GLU A 85 20.50 -30.21 1.58
C GLU A 85 19.78 -29.52 0.40
N GLY A 86 19.90 -28.16 0.34
CA GLY A 86 19.27 -27.35 -0.72
C GLY A 86 17.78 -27.11 -0.55
N LYS A 87 17.18 -27.47 0.58
CA LYS A 87 15.76 -27.26 0.89
C LYS A 87 15.61 -26.26 2.02
N ALA A 88 14.67 -25.31 1.88
CA ALA A 88 14.29 -24.44 2.97
C ALA A 88 13.54 -25.28 4.04
N VAL A 89 14.07 -25.31 5.26
CA VAL A 89 13.53 -26.10 6.37
C VAL A 89 13.07 -25.25 7.55
N GLY A 90 13.24 -23.94 7.50
CA GLY A 90 12.81 -23.05 8.59
C GLY A 90 13.35 -21.63 8.49
N VAL A 91 13.11 -20.89 9.55
CA VAL A 91 13.60 -19.53 9.74
C VAL A 91 14.16 -19.34 11.14
N LYS A 92 15.15 -18.46 11.26
CA LYS A 92 15.67 -17.96 12.54
C LYS A 92 15.29 -16.50 12.71
N THR A 93 15.02 -16.10 13.94
CA THR A 93 14.60 -14.75 14.28
C THR A 93 15.66 -14.00 15.08
N GLN A 94 15.46 -12.70 15.22
CA GLN A 94 16.34 -11.81 15.98
C GLN A 94 16.42 -12.19 17.47
N MET A 95 15.34 -12.69 18.05
CA MET A 95 15.30 -13.18 19.43
C MET A 95 15.87 -14.60 19.57
N ASN A 96 16.58 -15.12 18.58
CA ASN A 96 17.12 -16.47 18.54
C ASN A 96 16.09 -17.61 18.55
N ALA A 97 14.82 -17.33 18.28
CA ALA A 97 13.85 -18.39 18.05
C ALA A 97 14.08 -19.06 16.69
N THR A 98 13.93 -20.37 16.63
CA THR A 98 14.02 -21.15 15.40
C THR A 98 12.67 -21.82 15.13
N PHE A 99 12.14 -21.61 13.95
CA PHE A 99 10.90 -22.23 13.50
C PHE A 99 11.21 -23.17 12.34
N LEU A 100 10.95 -24.43 12.52
CA LEU A 100 11.12 -25.44 11.48
C LEU A 100 9.79 -25.64 10.74
N ALA A 101 9.86 -25.77 9.43
CA ALA A 101 8.69 -25.92 8.57
C ALA A 101 9.02 -26.67 7.27
N LYS A 102 8.02 -27.31 6.69
CA LYS A 102 8.13 -27.96 5.37
C LYS A 102 8.26 -26.96 4.22
N SER A 103 7.82 -25.72 4.42
CA SER A 103 7.86 -24.62 3.45
C SER A 103 7.98 -23.29 4.15
N VAL A 104 8.65 -22.34 3.54
CA VAL A 104 8.79 -20.97 4.03
C VAL A 104 8.28 -20.01 2.97
N ILE A 105 7.38 -19.10 3.35
CA ILE A 105 6.84 -18.06 2.49
C ILE A 105 7.30 -16.70 3.02
N ILE A 106 8.00 -15.91 2.21
CA ILE A 106 8.51 -14.60 2.56
C ILE A 106 7.61 -13.53 1.94
N THR A 107 6.92 -12.75 2.78
CA THR A 107 6.01 -11.66 2.36
C THR A 107 6.42 -10.34 3.03
N ALA A 108 7.70 -10.02 2.97
CA ALA A 108 8.36 -9.01 3.80
C ALA A 108 8.01 -7.54 3.45
N GLY A 109 7.22 -7.28 2.42
CA GLY A 109 6.80 -5.92 2.06
C GLY A 109 8.00 -5.00 1.80
N THR A 110 8.09 -3.89 2.54
CA THR A 110 9.15 -2.88 2.43
C THR A 110 10.27 -3.04 3.47
N PHE A 111 10.31 -4.15 4.21
CA PHE A 111 11.16 -4.28 5.39
C PHE A 111 12.56 -4.85 5.13
N LEU A 112 12.76 -5.67 4.08
CA LEU A 112 14.07 -6.26 3.79
C LEU A 112 15.11 -5.16 3.48
N ASN A 113 16.05 -4.98 4.40
CA ASN A 113 17.02 -3.89 4.36
C ASN A 113 16.36 -2.53 4.05
N GLY A 114 15.16 -2.31 4.62
CA GLY A 114 14.34 -1.14 4.38
C GLY A 114 15.06 0.15 4.75
N LEU A 115 14.96 1.17 3.90
CA LEU A 115 15.52 2.50 4.12
C LEU A 115 14.49 3.55 3.70
N MET A 116 14.09 4.38 4.65
CA MET A 116 13.17 5.50 4.40
C MET A 116 13.96 6.77 4.14
N HIS A 117 13.58 7.47 3.06
CA HIS A 117 14.11 8.78 2.70
C HIS A 117 13.06 9.84 3.01
N ILE A 118 13.39 10.78 3.90
CA ILE A 118 12.53 11.90 4.31
C ILE A 118 13.34 13.18 4.11
N GLY A 119 13.23 13.79 2.96
CA GLY A 119 14.13 14.85 2.55
C GLY A 119 15.60 14.38 2.57
N LYS A 120 16.43 15.03 3.39
CA LYS A 120 17.85 14.66 3.55
C LYS A 120 18.09 13.57 4.61
N VAL A 121 17.06 13.22 5.38
CA VAL A 121 17.19 12.25 6.47
C VAL A 121 16.97 10.85 5.93
N GLN A 122 17.83 9.92 6.33
CA GLN A 122 17.70 8.49 6.05
C GLN A 122 17.49 7.75 7.35
N ILE A 123 16.42 6.95 7.41
CA ILE A 123 16.06 6.15 8.58
C ILE A 123 15.91 4.71 8.15
N GLU A 124 16.65 3.81 8.80
CA GLU A 124 16.50 2.38 8.59
C GLU A 124 15.12 1.92 9.10
N GLY A 125 14.35 1.30 8.22
CA GLY A 125 13.01 0.82 8.53
C GLY A 125 12.20 0.59 7.26
N GLY A 126 11.21 -0.27 7.36
CA GLY A 126 10.23 -0.49 6.29
C GLY A 126 9.01 0.42 6.42
N ARG A 127 8.78 0.98 7.59
CA ARG A 127 7.70 1.88 7.98
C ARG A 127 8.17 2.75 9.15
N VAL A 128 7.59 3.94 9.29
CA VAL A 128 7.92 4.85 10.41
C VAL A 128 7.71 4.13 11.76
N ALA A 129 8.71 4.21 12.62
CA ALA A 129 8.79 3.54 13.93
C ALA A 129 8.87 2.00 13.90
N GLU A 130 9.01 1.39 12.72
CA GLU A 130 9.20 -0.06 12.61
C GLU A 130 10.58 -0.36 11.98
N PRO A 131 11.43 -1.19 12.64
CA PRO A 131 12.80 -1.43 12.19
C PRO A 131 12.87 -2.18 10.87
N ALA A 132 14.00 -2.07 10.18
CA ALA A 132 14.29 -2.87 8.99
C ALA A 132 14.59 -4.33 9.38
N ALA A 133 14.15 -5.28 8.56
CA ALA A 133 14.57 -6.67 8.66
C ALA A 133 15.93 -6.83 7.98
N LYS A 134 16.98 -7.00 8.78
CA LYS A 134 18.37 -7.21 8.35
C LYS A 134 18.76 -8.68 8.43
N GLY A 135 19.67 -9.10 7.56
CA GLY A 135 20.20 -10.46 7.55
C GLY A 135 19.43 -11.42 6.62
N LEU A 136 18.10 -11.30 6.55
CA LEU A 136 17.31 -12.22 5.73
C LEU A 136 17.58 -12.08 4.24
N THR A 137 17.81 -10.87 3.71
CA THR A 137 18.19 -10.66 2.30
C THR A 137 19.51 -11.36 2.00
N GLU A 138 20.50 -11.15 2.83
CA GLU A 138 21.83 -11.76 2.70
C GLU A 138 21.75 -13.29 2.81
N SER A 139 20.88 -13.79 3.69
CA SER A 139 20.64 -15.21 3.83
C SER A 139 20.04 -15.83 2.57
N ILE A 140 18.98 -15.26 1.99
CA ILE A 140 18.37 -15.82 0.78
C ILE A 140 19.26 -15.69 -0.46
N THR A 141 20.08 -14.63 -0.56
CA THR A 141 20.99 -14.45 -1.69
C THR A 141 22.12 -15.47 -1.72
N LYS A 142 22.58 -15.95 -0.55
CA LYS A 142 23.55 -17.05 -0.46
C LYS A 142 23.06 -18.34 -1.13
N HIS A 143 21.75 -18.50 -1.27
CA HIS A 143 21.13 -19.66 -1.91
C HIS A 143 20.73 -19.40 -3.37
N GLY A 144 21.32 -18.40 -4.02
CA GLY A 144 21.17 -18.13 -5.45
C GLY A 144 19.94 -17.29 -5.82
N ILE A 145 19.22 -16.74 -4.86
CA ILE A 145 18.11 -15.82 -5.13
C ILE A 145 18.65 -14.42 -5.35
N THR A 146 18.42 -13.84 -6.51
CA THR A 146 18.86 -12.47 -6.81
C THR A 146 17.96 -11.47 -6.10
N ALA A 147 18.56 -10.56 -5.34
CA ALA A 147 17.86 -9.43 -4.70
C ALA A 147 18.17 -8.12 -5.42
N GLY A 148 17.20 -7.23 -5.48
CA GLY A 148 17.33 -5.89 -6.03
C GLY A 148 16.65 -4.84 -5.16
N ARG A 149 17.03 -3.57 -5.34
CA ARG A 149 16.38 -2.45 -4.64
C ARG A 149 15.21 -1.94 -5.44
N MET A 150 14.06 -1.79 -4.76
CA MET A 150 12.88 -1.15 -5.33
C MET A 150 12.54 0.11 -4.52
N LYS A 151 12.14 1.17 -5.23
CA LYS A 151 11.70 2.43 -4.62
C LYS A 151 10.17 2.49 -4.63
N THR A 152 9.57 2.80 -3.52
CA THR A 152 8.15 3.17 -3.44
C THR A 152 8.00 4.55 -2.77
N GLY A 153 6.93 5.28 -3.08
CA GLY A 153 6.67 6.59 -2.49
C GLY A 153 5.49 6.55 -1.55
N THR A 154 5.55 7.34 -0.49
CA THR A 154 4.46 7.53 0.46
C THR A 154 3.95 8.96 0.39
N PRO A 155 2.67 9.20 0.07
CA PRO A 155 2.05 10.51 0.15
C PRO A 155 1.92 11.03 1.58
N ALA A 156 1.75 12.35 1.70
CA ALA A 156 1.49 13.01 2.96
C ALA A 156 0.13 12.64 3.54
N ARG A 157 0.02 12.69 4.86
CA ARG A 157 -1.25 12.74 5.58
C ARG A 157 -1.60 14.19 5.88
N LEU A 158 -2.88 14.48 5.77
CA LEU A 158 -3.43 15.80 6.00
C LEU A 158 -4.38 15.74 7.20
N ASP A 159 -4.40 16.81 7.98
CA ASP A 159 -5.38 16.98 9.05
C ASP A 159 -6.67 17.57 8.45
N ALA A 160 -7.78 16.86 8.54
CA ALA A 160 -9.08 17.28 8.03
C ALA A 160 -9.51 18.68 8.49
N ARG A 161 -9.12 19.05 9.71
CA ARG A 161 -9.45 20.37 10.29
C ARG A 161 -8.79 21.53 9.55
N THR A 162 -7.79 21.25 8.73
CA THR A 162 -7.06 22.23 7.93
C THR A 162 -7.48 22.25 6.45
N ILE A 163 -8.42 21.39 6.07
CA ILE A 163 -8.86 21.26 4.68
C ILE A 163 -10.16 22.05 4.47
N ASN A 164 -10.19 22.92 3.49
CA ASN A 164 -11.42 23.53 3.01
C ASN A 164 -12.13 22.60 2.03
N PHE A 165 -12.98 21.71 2.53
CA PHE A 165 -13.70 20.74 1.72
C PHE A 165 -14.69 21.37 0.75
N ASP A 166 -15.25 22.54 1.05
CA ASP A 166 -16.20 23.25 0.19
C ASP A 166 -15.56 23.70 -1.13
N ALA A 167 -14.23 23.84 -1.15
CA ALA A 167 -13.47 24.18 -2.34
C ALA A 167 -13.06 22.97 -3.19
N LEU A 168 -13.39 21.73 -2.76
CA LEU A 168 -12.98 20.50 -3.42
C LEU A 168 -14.15 19.84 -4.15
N GLU A 169 -13.85 19.18 -5.25
CA GLU A 169 -14.83 18.38 -5.97
C GLU A 169 -15.06 17.04 -5.22
N MET A 170 -16.29 16.86 -4.74
CA MET A 170 -16.67 15.63 -4.03
C MET A 170 -16.76 14.44 -4.99
N GLN A 171 -16.17 13.33 -4.60
CA GLN A 171 -16.28 12.06 -5.31
C GLN A 171 -17.00 11.03 -4.43
N GLU A 172 -18.26 10.82 -4.70
CA GLU A 172 -19.06 9.81 -4.02
C GLU A 172 -18.70 8.39 -4.45
N GLY A 173 -19.07 7.44 -3.63
CA GLY A 173 -19.05 6.03 -3.98
C GLY A 173 -20.15 5.68 -4.99
N ASP A 174 -20.15 4.46 -5.50
CA ASP A 174 -21.20 3.98 -6.39
C ASP A 174 -22.55 3.99 -5.67
N SER A 175 -23.61 4.48 -6.31
CA SER A 175 -24.98 4.50 -5.74
C SER A 175 -25.53 3.10 -5.46
N LYS A 176 -25.04 2.10 -6.17
CA LYS A 176 -25.29 0.69 -5.93
C LYS A 176 -23.94 -0.01 -5.75
N PRO A 177 -23.35 0.06 -4.55
CA PRO A 177 -22.06 -0.54 -4.30
C PRO A 177 -22.12 -2.06 -4.44
N CYS A 178 -21.12 -2.62 -5.09
CA CYS A 178 -20.86 -4.05 -5.04
C CYS A 178 -19.93 -4.36 -3.85
N LYS A 179 -19.57 -5.61 -3.71
CA LYS A 179 -18.60 -6.10 -2.72
C LYS A 179 -17.53 -6.93 -3.42
N PHE A 180 -16.41 -7.16 -2.73
CA PHE A 180 -15.35 -8.04 -3.22
C PHE A 180 -15.70 -9.52 -3.00
N SER A 181 -16.20 -9.84 -1.82
CA SER A 181 -16.45 -11.22 -1.43
C SER A 181 -17.68 -11.82 -2.12
N TYR A 182 -17.57 -13.09 -2.46
CA TYR A 182 -18.69 -13.93 -2.89
C TYR A 182 -19.52 -14.44 -1.71
N ASP A 183 -19.03 -14.29 -0.48
CA ASP A 183 -19.75 -14.69 0.72
C ASP A 183 -21.06 -13.92 0.88
N THR A 184 -22.18 -14.65 0.97
CA THR A 184 -23.53 -14.07 1.07
C THR A 184 -23.79 -13.40 2.41
N ASP A 185 -23.08 -13.78 3.47
CA ASP A 185 -23.25 -13.26 4.83
C ASP A 185 -22.58 -11.89 5.02
N ILE A 186 -21.81 -11.45 4.03
CA ILE A 186 -21.16 -10.14 4.04
C ILE A 186 -21.95 -9.19 3.14
N GLU A 187 -22.37 -8.08 3.70
CA GLU A 187 -23.08 -7.05 2.96
C GLU A 187 -22.14 -6.04 2.31
N ALA A 188 -22.59 -5.43 1.20
CA ALA A 188 -21.93 -4.26 0.64
C ALA A 188 -22.04 -3.07 1.59
N VAL A 189 -21.08 -2.14 1.49
CA VAL A 189 -21.07 -0.91 2.31
C VAL A 189 -22.37 -0.13 2.12
N LYS A 190 -23.05 0.18 3.23
CA LYS A 190 -24.36 0.89 3.20
C LYS A 190 -24.19 2.41 3.32
N GLN A 191 -23.32 2.86 4.23
CA GLN A 191 -23.05 4.27 4.43
C GLN A 191 -21.66 4.58 3.90
N GLN A 192 -21.58 5.42 2.87
CA GLN A 192 -20.33 5.73 2.20
C GLN A 192 -19.83 7.13 2.56
N MET A 193 -18.53 7.23 2.77
CA MET A 193 -17.84 8.50 2.92
C MET A 193 -17.30 8.95 1.55
N PRO A 194 -17.41 10.23 1.20
CA PRO A 194 -16.82 10.71 -0.03
C PRO A 194 -15.30 10.79 0.05
N CYS A 195 -14.65 10.65 -1.09
CA CYS A 195 -13.32 11.18 -1.34
C CYS A 195 -13.45 12.54 -2.02
N PHE A 196 -12.36 13.28 -2.12
CA PHE A 196 -12.37 14.58 -2.78
C PHE A 196 -11.29 14.63 -3.84
N MET A 197 -11.60 15.25 -4.98
CA MET A 197 -10.63 15.45 -6.05
C MET A 197 -9.99 16.82 -5.92
N VAL A 198 -8.69 16.87 -6.18
CA VAL A 198 -7.90 18.09 -6.24
C VAL A 198 -6.85 17.94 -7.33
N TYR A 199 -6.41 19.06 -7.86
CA TYR A 199 -5.42 19.07 -8.95
C TYR A 199 -4.20 19.89 -8.56
N THR A 200 -3.03 19.45 -8.99
CA THR A 200 -1.85 20.30 -8.97
C THR A 200 -2.04 21.47 -9.95
N SER A 201 -1.28 22.53 -9.78
CA SER A 201 -1.27 23.68 -10.67
C SER A 201 0.15 23.91 -11.20
N LYS A 202 0.26 24.77 -12.22
CA LYS A 202 1.58 25.22 -12.70
C LYS A 202 2.46 25.76 -11.58
N ARG A 203 1.88 26.55 -10.67
CA ARG A 203 2.59 27.09 -9.49
C ARG A 203 3.16 25.95 -8.60
N VAL A 204 2.40 24.89 -8.39
CA VAL A 204 2.87 23.71 -7.63
C VAL A 204 4.02 23.02 -8.37
N HIS A 205 3.88 22.86 -9.69
CA HIS A 205 4.94 22.25 -10.51
C HIS A 205 6.23 23.09 -10.47
N ASP A 206 6.12 24.41 -10.59
CA ASP A 206 7.29 25.31 -10.56
C ASP A 206 8.00 25.25 -9.19
N ILE A 207 7.24 25.23 -8.08
CA ILE A 207 7.80 25.05 -6.73
C ILE A 207 8.53 23.70 -6.60
N LEU A 208 7.92 22.60 -7.05
CA LEU A 208 8.52 21.27 -6.98
C LEU A 208 9.82 21.19 -7.80
N ARG A 209 9.86 21.80 -8.99
CA ARG A 209 11.06 21.85 -9.83
C ARG A 209 12.25 22.50 -9.12
N THR A 210 12.04 23.50 -8.25
CA THR A 210 13.15 24.10 -7.47
C THR A 210 13.80 23.13 -6.49
N GLY A 211 13.15 22.02 -6.21
CA GLY A 211 13.64 20.99 -5.29
C GLY A 211 14.32 19.80 -5.98
N PHE A 212 14.22 19.64 -7.30
CA PHE A 212 14.61 18.42 -8.00
C PHE A 212 16.09 18.04 -7.78
N GLU A 213 16.99 19.00 -7.76
CA GLU A 213 18.43 18.76 -7.50
C GLU A 213 18.67 18.20 -6.09
N ARG A 214 17.77 18.47 -5.15
CA ARG A 214 17.86 17.98 -3.77
C ARG A 214 17.11 16.66 -3.56
N SER A 215 16.27 16.28 -4.51
CA SER A 215 15.49 15.05 -4.42
C SER A 215 16.39 13.81 -4.46
N PRO A 216 16.32 12.92 -3.47
CA PRO A 216 17.03 11.65 -3.48
C PRO A 216 16.76 10.81 -4.73
N LEU A 217 15.63 11.03 -5.39
CA LEU A 217 15.25 10.35 -6.63
C LEU A 217 16.07 10.81 -7.83
N PHE A 218 16.45 12.10 -7.90
CA PHE A 218 17.14 12.67 -9.05
C PHE A 218 18.64 12.89 -8.82
N ASN A 219 19.08 13.00 -7.56
CA ASN A 219 20.49 13.20 -7.23
C ASN A 219 21.32 11.90 -7.16
N GLY A 220 20.71 10.74 -7.51
CA GLY A 220 21.37 9.44 -7.50
C GLY A 220 21.45 8.73 -6.14
N THR A 221 20.92 9.33 -5.07
CA THR A 221 20.89 8.69 -3.74
C THR A 221 20.00 7.43 -3.74
N ILE A 222 18.87 7.46 -4.48
CA ILE A 222 18.01 6.31 -4.68
C ILE A 222 18.36 5.66 -6.01
N SER A 223 18.97 4.48 -5.96
CA SER A 223 19.37 3.69 -7.13
C SER A 223 18.36 2.63 -7.56
N GLY A 224 17.20 2.52 -6.87
CA GLY A 224 16.20 1.49 -7.12
C GLY A 224 15.27 1.83 -8.29
N ILE A 225 14.69 0.77 -8.88
CA ILE A 225 13.65 0.90 -9.90
C ILE A 225 12.31 1.18 -9.22
N GLY A 226 11.66 2.28 -9.59
CA GLY A 226 10.31 2.58 -9.13
C GLY A 226 9.28 1.62 -9.75
N PRO A 227 8.28 1.14 -9.00
CA PRO A 227 7.22 0.35 -9.58
C PRO A 227 6.41 1.17 -10.59
N ARG A 228 6.08 0.57 -11.72
CA ARG A 228 5.42 1.24 -12.86
C ARG A 228 4.14 2.01 -12.49
N TYR A 229 3.42 1.54 -11.47
CA TYR A 229 2.09 2.04 -11.10
C TYR A 229 2.07 3.00 -9.91
N CYS A 230 3.23 3.41 -9.40
CA CYS A 230 3.32 4.35 -8.29
C CYS A 230 4.41 5.42 -8.52
N PRO A 231 4.29 6.23 -9.60
CA PRO A 231 5.24 7.30 -9.83
C PRO A 231 5.08 8.39 -8.74
N SER A 232 6.20 8.97 -8.30
CA SER A 232 6.16 10.15 -7.46
C SER A 232 5.62 11.36 -8.25
N ILE A 233 5.25 12.42 -7.54
CA ILE A 233 4.79 13.64 -8.21
C ILE A 233 5.89 14.24 -9.07
N GLU A 234 7.14 14.19 -8.66
CA GLU A 234 8.29 14.64 -9.42
C GLU A 234 8.42 13.87 -10.75
N THR A 235 8.29 12.55 -10.68
CA THR A 235 8.31 11.69 -11.88
C THR A 235 7.17 12.04 -12.83
N LYS A 236 5.96 12.33 -12.30
CA LYS A 236 4.82 12.75 -13.13
C LYS A 236 5.09 14.06 -13.84
N ILE A 237 5.66 15.05 -13.14
CA ILE A 237 5.95 16.37 -13.70
C ILE A 237 7.02 16.30 -14.80
N VAL A 238 8.00 15.40 -14.67
CA VAL A 238 9.03 15.20 -15.70
C VAL A 238 8.49 14.38 -16.87
N THR A 239 7.81 13.26 -16.59
CA THR A 239 7.34 12.35 -17.64
C THR A 239 6.18 12.93 -18.47
N PHE A 240 5.37 13.77 -17.86
CA PHE A 240 4.18 14.38 -18.48
C PHE A 240 4.27 15.90 -18.42
N GLU A 241 5.35 16.46 -18.92
CA GLU A 241 5.67 17.88 -18.83
C GLU A 241 4.61 18.78 -19.47
N ASP A 242 3.99 18.31 -20.55
CA ASP A 242 2.92 19.01 -21.26
C ASP A 242 1.59 19.10 -20.49
N LYS A 243 1.46 18.34 -19.39
CA LYS A 243 0.22 18.37 -18.59
C LYS A 243 0.25 19.55 -17.61
N PRO A 244 -0.72 20.48 -17.69
CA PRO A 244 -0.78 21.64 -16.82
C PRO A 244 -1.13 21.27 -15.36
N GLN A 245 -1.70 20.06 -15.15
CA GLN A 245 -2.14 19.60 -13.85
C GLN A 245 -2.16 18.07 -13.76
N HIS A 246 -2.02 17.56 -12.54
CA HIS A 246 -2.20 16.14 -12.21
C HIS A 246 -3.32 15.99 -11.20
N GLN A 247 -4.20 15.04 -11.44
CA GLN A 247 -5.29 14.70 -10.54
C GLN A 247 -4.75 14.00 -9.30
N LEU A 248 -5.28 14.39 -8.15
CA LEU A 248 -4.99 13.86 -6.82
C LEU A 248 -6.31 13.56 -6.11
N PHE A 249 -6.25 12.73 -5.07
CA PHE A 249 -7.42 12.44 -4.25
C PHE A 249 -7.08 12.66 -2.78
N VAL A 250 -7.98 13.36 -2.10
CA VAL A 250 -8.00 13.52 -0.65
C VAL A 250 -8.96 12.46 -0.11
N GLU A 251 -8.40 11.43 0.52
CA GLU A 251 -9.10 10.20 0.89
C GLU A 251 -9.13 10.02 2.40
N PRO A 252 -10.31 9.80 3.03
CA PRO A 252 -10.37 9.56 4.47
C PRO A 252 -9.66 8.24 4.82
N GLU A 253 -8.90 8.22 5.92
CA GLU A 253 -8.26 7.00 6.42
C GLU A 253 -9.13 6.20 7.40
N GLY A 254 -10.33 6.65 7.69
CA GLY A 254 -11.30 5.98 8.53
C GLY A 254 -12.48 6.85 8.89
N ALA A 255 -13.51 6.25 9.46
CA ALA A 255 -14.75 6.94 9.83
C ALA A 255 -14.61 7.83 11.07
N SER A 256 -13.65 7.55 11.94
CA SER A 256 -13.47 8.22 13.24
C SER A 256 -12.14 8.94 13.37
N THR A 257 -11.46 9.25 12.27
CA THR A 257 -10.18 9.94 12.29
C THR A 257 -10.25 11.25 11.53
N GLN A 258 -9.39 12.20 11.93
CA GLN A 258 -9.16 13.44 11.19
C GLN A 258 -8.05 13.32 10.14
N GLU A 259 -7.52 12.12 9.95
CA GLU A 259 -6.41 11.84 9.05
C GLU A 259 -6.92 11.54 7.64
N PHE A 260 -6.45 12.31 6.67
CA PHE A 260 -6.71 12.12 5.24
C PHE A 260 -5.41 11.82 4.49
N TYR A 261 -5.51 11.00 3.48
CA TYR A 261 -4.41 10.59 2.61
C TYR A 261 -4.44 11.36 1.30
N LEU A 262 -3.35 12.02 0.95
CA LEU A 262 -3.24 12.74 -0.34
C LEU A 262 -2.75 11.78 -1.44
N ASN A 263 -3.65 10.98 -1.98
CA ASN A 263 -3.33 9.98 -2.98
C ASN A 263 -2.86 10.62 -4.29
N GLY A 264 -1.77 10.09 -4.82
CA GLY A 264 -1.17 10.57 -6.08
C GLY A 264 -0.09 11.63 -5.91
N PHE A 265 0.17 12.12 -4.66
CA PHE A 265 1.19 13.10 -4.34
C PHE A 265 2.27 12.50 -3.43
N SER A 266 2.86 11.37 -3.83
CA SER A 266 4.06 10.89 -3.17
C SER A 266 5.27 11.71 -3.63
N SER A 267 6.11 12.12 -2.69
CA SER A 267 7.31 12.94 -2.96
C SER A 267 8.51 12.38 -2.21
N SER A 268 9.69 12.66 -2.72
CA SER A 268 10.97 12.42 -2.06
C SER A 268 11.63 13.72 -1.59
N LEU A 269 10.94 14.85 -1.76
CA LEU A 269 11.36 16.18 -1.30
C LEU A 269 10.99 16.43 0.14
#